data_ec8888d1b12934883139c0786c749518
#
_entry.id   ec8888d1b12934883139c0786c749518
#
_cell.length_a   1.000
_cell.length_b   1.000
_cell.length_c   1.000
_cell.angle_alpha   90.00
_cell.angle_beta   90.00
_cell.angle_gamma   90.00
#
_symmetry.space_group_name_H-M   'P 1'
#
loop_
_entity.id
_entity.type
_entity.pdbx_description
1 polymer ?
#
loop_
_entity_poly.entity_id
_entity_poly.type
_entity_poly.pdbx_seq_one_letter_code
_entity_poly.pdbx_strand_id
1 'polypeptide(L)'
;MRKERADAVVVQGSLASKNTAELALKRRLPAATVPRSFAEVGGLMSYGADGPDSFRRAAGFVVKILQGGKPADMPVEQPTKFELVINLKTARALGLDVPLHLQQRADEVIE
;
A
#
# COMPACT_ATOMS: atom_id res chain seq x y z
N MET A 1 12.75 -13.87 11.26
CA MET A 1 12.75 -12.46 11.69
C MET A 1 13.09 -12.30 13.17
N ARG A 2 12.52 -13.14 14.04
CA ARG A 2 12.78 -13.03 15.48
C ARG A 2 14.26 -13.23 15.83
N LYS A 3 14.94 -14.14 15.15
CA LYS A 3 16.37 -14.43 15.34
C LYS A 3 17.27 -13.29 14.85
N GLU A 4 16.80 -12.55 13.82
CA GLU A 4 17.53 -11.46 13.19
C GLU A 4 17.30 -10.11 13.87
N ARG A 5 16.47 -10.03 14.91
CA ARG A 5 16.10 -8.81 15.61
C ARG A 5 15.62 -7.70 14.68
N ALA A 6 14.76 -8.08 13.70
CA ALA A 6 14.18 -7.10 12.79
C ALA A 6 13.28 -6.11 13.57
N ASP A 7 13.41 -4.83 13.27
CA ASP A 7 12.62 -3.77 13.90
C ASP A 7 11.32 -3.49 13.15
N ALA A 8 11.24 -3.88 11.89
CA ALA A 8 10.09 -3.69 11.02
C ALA A 8 10.12 -4.70 9.88
N VAL A 9 9.03 -4.85 9.17
CA VAL A 9 8.92 -5.76 8.03
C VAL A 9 8.19 -5.09 6.87
N VAL A 10 8.72 -5.29 5.67
CA VAL A 10 8.02 -4.97 4.42
C VAL A 10 7.46 -6.27 3.86
N VAL A 11 6.15 -6.33 3.71
CA VAL A 11 5.45 -7.53 3.26
C VAL A 11 5.23 -7.44 1.75
N GLN A 12 5.59 -8.50 1.04
CA GLN A 12 5.27 -8.59 -0.38
C GLN A 12 3.75 -8.56 -0.58
N GLY A 13 3.29 -7.84 -1.60
CA GLY A 13 1.85 -7.62 -1.81
C GLY A 13 1.02 -8.89 -1.89
N SER A 14 1.56 -9.99 -2.46
CA SER A 14 0.88 -11.27 -2.53
C SER A 14 0.66 -11.95 -1.16
N LEU A 15 1.42 -11.54 -0.15
CA LEU A 15 1.32 -12.04 1.22
C LEU A 15 0.54 -11.08 2.13
N ALA A 16 0.11 -9.95 1.58
CA ALA A 16 -0.65 -8.95 2.33
C ALA A 16 -2.06 -9.45 2.61
N SER A 17 -2.30 -9.86 3.84
CA SER A 17 -3.59 -10.40 4.29
C SER A 17 -3.87 -9.95 5.72
N LYS A 18 -5.12 -10.14 6.14
CA LYS A 18 -5.51 -9.90 7.53
C LYS A 18 -4.67 -10.74 8.49
N ASN A 19 -4.46 -12.02 8.16
CA ASN A 19 -3.66 -12.92 8.99
C ASN A 19 -2.22 -12.43 9.14
N THR A 20 -1.63 -11.95 8.05
CA THR A 20 -0.27 -11.38 8.07
C THR A 20 -0.21 -10.13 8.94
N ALA A 21 -1.22 -9.25 8.83
CA ALA A 21 -1.31 -8.05 9.66
C ALA A 21 -1.45 -8.39 11.15
N GLU A 22 -2.32 -9.33 11.48
CA GLU A 22 -2.53 -9.80 12.85
C GLU A 22 -1.26 -10.44 13.43
N LEU A 23 -0.55 -11.24 12.64
CA LEU A 23 0.69 -11.88 13.07
C LEU A 23 1.78 -10.83 13.32
N ALA A 24 1.92 -9.86 12.44
CA ALA A 24 2.88 -8.77 12.63
C ALA A 24 2.59 -7.97 13.89
N LEU A 25 1.32 -7.63 14.13
CA LEU A 25 0.91 -6.92 15.34
C LEU A 25 1.17 -7.75 16.60
N LYS A 26 0.82 -9.03 16.58
CA LYS A 26 1.08 -9.96 17.69
C LYS A 26 2.57 -10.06 18.03
N ARG A 27 3.42 -9.98 17.03
CA ARG A 27 4.88 -9.98 17.19
C ARG A 27 5.46 -8.58 17.42
N ARG A 28 4.61 -7.56 17.52
CA ARG A 28 4.98 -6.17 17.69
C ARG A 28 5.94 -5.67 16.61
N LEU A 29 5.72 -6.11 15.38
CA LEU A 29 6.49 -5.69 14.21
C LEU A 29 5.69 -4.69 13.39
N PRO A 30 6.17 -3.45 13.27
CA PRO A 30 5.60 -2.52 12.29
C PRO A 30 5.70 -3.12 10.88
N ALA A 31 4.59 -3.18 10.18
CA ALA A 31 4.53 -3.80 8.85
C ALA A 31 3.97 -2.83 7.83
N ALA A 32 4.61 -2.78 6.68
CA ALA A 32 4.20 -1.97 5.54
C ALA A 32 4.11 -2.82 4.28
N THR A 33 3.28 -2.42 3.34
CA THR A 33 3.15 -3.09 2.04
C THR A 33 2.59 -2.13 0.98
N VAL A 34 2.32 -2.64 -0.21
CA VAL A 34 1.76 -1.87 -1.32
C VAL A 34 0.23 -1.74 -1.26
N PRO A 35 -0.57 -2.82 -1.13
CA PRO A 35 -2.03 -2.68 -1.15
C PRO A 35 -2.58 -1.94 0.08
N ARG A 36 -3.42 -0.92 -0.16
CA ARG A 36 -4.06 -0.16 0.93
C ARG A 36 -4.89 -1.02 1.88
N SER A 37 -5.48 -2.09 1.35
CA SER A 37 -6.28 -3.03 2.15
C SER A 37 -5.53 -3.61 3.34
N PHE A 38 -4.20 -3.68 3.26
CA PHE A 38 -3.39 -4.15 4.37
C PHE A 38 -3.42 -3.20 5.57
N ALA A 39 -3.36 -1.89 5.33
CA ALA A 39 -3.50 -0.89 6.39
C ALA A 39 -4.93 -0.93 6.99
N GLU A 40 -5.94 -1.16 6.15
CA GLU A 40 -7.33 -1.25 6.58
C GLU A 40 -7.58 -2.44 7.52
N VAL A 41 -6.87 -3.56 7.34
CA VAL A 41 -7.02 -4.76 8.16
C VAL A 41 -6.04 -4.87 9.32
N GLY A 42 -5.29 -3.81 9.60
CA GLY A 42 -4.44 -3.74 10.79
C GLY A 42 -2.94 -3.66 10.53
N GLY A 43 -2.48 -3.61 9.29
CA GLY A 43 -1.09 -3.26 8.99
C GLY A 43 -0.80 -1.81 9.38
N LEU A 44 0.45 -1.46 9.60
CA LEU A 44 0.79 -0.11 10.02
C LEU A 44 0.56 0.91 8.91
N MET A 45 1.01 0.60 7.71
CA MET A 45 0.90 1.53 6.58
C MET A 45 0.97 0.79 5.25
N SER A 46 0.50 1.47 4.22
CA SER A 46 0.68 1.05 2.83
C SER A 46 1.13 2.23 1.99
N TYR A 47 2.01 1.95 1.03
CA TYR A 47 2.45 2.95 0.05
C TYR A 47 2.63 2.27 -1.30
N GLY A 48 1.92 2.76 -2.30
CA GLY A 48 2.00 2.20 -3.64
C GLY A 48 1.18 2.97 -4.64
N ALA A 49 1.18 2.50 -5.88
CA ALA A 49 0.37 3.10 -6.93
C ALA A 49 -1.11 3.00 -6.58
N ASP A 50 -1.85 4.06 -6.87
CA ASP A 50 -3.30 4.09 -6.71
C ASP A 50 -3.92 3.08 -7.67
N GLY A 51 -4.48 2.00 -7.10
CA GLY A 51 -5.08 0.91 -7.89
C GLY A 51 -6.25 1.38 -8.75
N PRO A 52 -7.28 2.05 -8.17
CA PRO A 52 -8.38 2.59 -8.96
C PRO A 52 -7.93 3.52 -10.09
N ASP A 53 -6.96 4.38 -9.86
CA ASP A 53 -6.41 5.24 -10.92
C ASP A 53 -5.72 4.41 -12.02
N SER A 54 -4.95 3.40 -11.63
CA SER A 54 -4.30 2.51 -12.58
C SER A 54 -5.31 1.76 -13.47
N PHE A 55 -6.40 1.24 -12.89
CA PHE A 55 -7.46 0.60 -13.64
C PHE A 55 -8.19 1.58 -14.56
N ARG A 56 -8.42 2.80 -14.12
CA ARG A 56 -9.04 3.84 -14.95
C ARG A 56 -8.18 4.16 -16.16
N ARG A 57 -6.87 4.24 -15.98
CA ARG A 57 -5.91 4.46 -17.07
C ARG A 57 -5.84 3.26 -18.02
N ALA A 58 -5.91 2.04 -17.48
CA ALA A 58 -5.98 0.82 -18.28
C ALA A 58 -7.21 0.80 -19.20
N ALA A 59 -8.35 1.28 -18.71
CA ALA A 59 -9.56 1.39 -19.53
C ALA A 59 -9.36 2.31 -20.75
N GLY A 60 -8.55 3.37 -20.60
CA GLY A 60 -8.17 4.24 -21.73
C GLY A 60 -7.41 3.48 -22.82
N PHE A 61 -6.52 2.56 -22.46
CA PHE A 61 -5.82 1.71 -23.41
C PHE A 61 -6.80 0.74 -24.12
N VAL A 62 -7.74 0.16 -23.37
CA VAL A 62 -8.77 -0.71 -23.94
C VAL A 62 -9.58 0.04 -25.01
N VAL A 63 -10.00 1.27 -24.73
CA VAL A 63 -10.73 2.10 -25.70
C VAL A 63 -9.91 2.31 -26.96
N LYS A 64 -8.62 2.66 -26.84
CA LYS A 64 -7.72 2.87 -27.98
C LYS A 64 -7.58 1.59 -28.82
N ILE A 65 -7.44 0.44 -28.19
CA ILE A 65 -7.32 -0.85 -28.87
C ILE A 65 -8.61 -1.17 -29.63
N LEU A 66 -9.77 -0.97 -29.01
CA LEU A 66 -11.07 -1.20 -29.64
C LEU A 66 -11.32 -0.26 -30.82
N GLN A 67 -10.68 0.92 -30.85
CA GLN A 67 -10.75 1.88 -31.96
C GLN A 67 -9.71 1.60 -33.06
N GLY A 68 -9.00 0.49 -32.98
CA GLY A 68 -8.03 0.05 -34.01
C GLY A 68 -6.57 0.35 -33.66
N GLY A 69 -6.29 0.91 -32.49
CA GLY A 69 -4.92 1.14 -32.02
C GLY A 69 -4.19 -0.18 -31.77
N LYS A 70 -2.90 -0.21 -32.09
CA LYS A 70 -2.05 -1.40 -31.86
C LYS A 70 -1.29 -1.26 -30.55
N PRO A 71 -1.33 -2.26 -29.66
CA PRO A 71 -0.59 -2.21 -28.39
C PRO A 71 0.91 -1.91 -28.58
N ALA A 72 1.52 -2.42 -29.65
CA ALA A 72 2.94 -2.18 -29.95
C ALA A 72 3.28 -0.71 -30.19
N ASP A 73 2.30 0.09 -30.63
CA ASP A 73 2.48 1.51 -30.95
C ASP A 73 2.13 2.41 -29.74
N MET A 74 1.68 1.83 -28.64
CA MET A 74 1.31 2.58 -27.44
C MET A 74 2.51 2.75 -26.51
N PRO A 75 2.71 3.94 -25.93
CA PRO A 75 3.79 4.14 -24.97
C PRO A 75 3.52 3.35 -23.67
N VAL A 76 4.60 2.86 -23.07
CA VAL A 76 4.52 2.27 -21.73
C VAL A 76 4.38 3.43 -20.75
N GLU A 77 3.32 3.39 -19.95
CA GLU A 77 3.06 4.40 -18.92
C GLU A 77 3.38 3.87 -17.54
N GLN A 78 4.07 4.69 -16.75
CA GLN A 78 4.28 4.41 -15.33
C GLN A 78 3.19 5.07 -14.50
N PRO A 79 2.78 4.46 -13.37
CA PRO A 79 1.88 5.14 -12.44
C PRO A 79 2.48 6.46 -11.97
N THR A 80 1.68 7.52 -11.95
CA THR A 80 2.08 8.83 -11.47
C THR A 80 1.41 9.18 -10.16
N LYS A 81 0.31 8.51 -9.82
CA LYS A 81 -0.43 8.71 -8.59
C LYS A 81 -0.12 7.59 -7.61
N PHE A 82 0.44 7.97 -6.45
CA PHE A 82 0.76 7.06 -5.36
C PHE A 82 -0.10 7.41 -4.15
N GLU A 83 -0.42 6.40 -3.36
CA GLU A 83 -1.27 6.55 -2.19
C GLU A 83 -0.51 6.08 -0.95
N LEU A 84 -0.47 6.94 0.07
CA LEU A 84 0.05 6.61 1.39
C LEU A 84 -1.13 6.52 2.37
N VAL A 85 -1.31 5.36 2.99
CA VAL A 85 -2.32 5.14 4.03
C VAL A 85 -1.60 4.75 5.31
N ILE A 86 -1.93 5.40 6.42
CA ILE A 86 -1.35 5.14 7.73
C ILE A 86 -2.46 4.75 8.70
N ASN A 87 -2.27 3.66 9.43
CA ASN A 87 -3.20 3.23 10.48
C ASN A 87 -2.67 3.66 11.85
N LEU A 88 -3.21 4.76 12.37
CA LEU A 88 -2.82 5.28 13.69
C LEU A 88 -3.27 4.39 14.83
N LYS A 89 -4.35 3.64 14.66
CA LYS A 89 -4.80 2.67 15.65
C LYS A 89 -3.73 1.59 15.86
N THR A 90 -3.19 1.07 14.77
CA THR A 90 -2.09 0.10 14.81
C THR A 90 -0.81 0.73 15.37
N ALA A 91 -0.50 1.97 14.99
CA ALA A 91 0.66 2.68 15.53
C ALA A 91 0.58 2.80 17.06
N ARG A 92 -0.58 3.17 17.59
CA ARG A 92 -0.79 3.25 19.05
C ARG A 92 -0.63 1.88 19.71
N ALA A 93 -1.17 0.83 19.12
CA ALA A 93 -1.03 -0.53 19.63
C ALA A 93 0.42 -1.00 19.67
N LEU A 94 1.26 -0.52 18.75
CA LEU A 94 2.68 -0.80 18.69
C LEU A 94 3.53 0.14 19.57
N GLY A 95 2.91 1.15 20.17
CA GLY A 95 3.63 2.17 20.94
C GLY A 95 4.45 3.13 20.07
N LEU A 96 4.05 3.31 18.82
CA LEU A 96 4.73 4.18 17.86
C LEU A 96 4.03 5.53 17.77
N ASP A 97 4.84 6.58 17.74
CA ASP A 97 4.37 7.94 17.50
C ASP A 97 4.70 8.31 16.05
N VAL A 98 3.66 8.48 15.23
CA VAL A 98 3.83 8.83 13.81
C VAL A 98 4.04 10.34 13.72
N PRO A 99 5.18 10.80 13.14
CA PRO A 99 5.45 12.23 13.02
C PRO A 99 4.34 12.98 12.28
N LEU A 100 3.98 14.16 12.75
CA LEU A 100 2.90 14.95 12.18
C LEU A 100 3.09 15.23 10.69
N HIS A 101 4.31 15.55 10.28
CA HIS A 101 4.60 15.82 8.86
C HIS A 101 4.33 14.60 7.97
N LEU A 102 4.48 13.38 8.48
CA LEU A 102 4.17 12.17 7.76
C LEU A 102 2.65 11.97 7.67
N GLN A 103 1.93 12.22 8.76
CA GLN A 103 0.47 12.19 8.76
C GLN A 103 -0.13 13.20 7.78
N GLN A 104 0.46 14.38 7.67
CA GLN A 104 0.00 15.41 6.73
C GLN A 104 0.23 15.05 5.26
N ARG A 105 1.20 14.18 4.99
CA ARG A 105 1.46 13.67 3.63
C ARG A 105 0.61 12.45 3.27
N ALA A 106 -0.01 11.82 4.24
CA ALA A 106 -0.85 10.67 3.99
C ALA A 106 -2.13 11.07 3.25
N ASP A 107 -2.53 10.26 2.29
CA ASP A 107 -3.80 10.42 1.59
C ASP A 107 -4.96 10.01 2.49
N GLU A 108 -4.72 9.06 3.37
CA GLU A 108 -5.69 8.64 4.36
C GLU A 108 -4.99 8.25 5.67
N VAL A 109 -5.57 8.66 6.77
CA VAL A 109 -5.15 8.28 8.12
C VAL A 109 -6.31 7.56 8.80
N ILE A 110 -6.08 6.29 9.14
CA ILE A 110 -7.07 5.47 9.83
C ILE A 110 -6.88 5.69 11.34
N GLU A 111 -7.89 6.20 11.99
CA GLU A 111 -7.92 6.44 13.43
C GLU A 111 -8.67 5.28 14.13
#